data_0dedadfc46bb4c65ed32a0cb706ebe30
#
_entry.id   0dedadfc46bb4c65ed32a0cb706ebe30
#
_cell.length_a   1.000
_cell.length_b   1.000
_cell.length_c   1.000
_cell.angle_alpha   90.00
_cell.angle_beta   90.00
_cell.angle_gamma   90.00
#
_symmetry.space_group_name_H-M   'P 1'
#
loop_
_entity.id
_entity.type
_entity.pdbx_description
1 polymer ?
#
loop_
_entity_poly.entity_id
_entity_poly.type
_entity_poly.pdbx_seq_one_letter_code
_entity_poly.pdbx_strand_id
1 'polypeptide(L)'
;MKKRALISVFDKDGVLELAKFLRDRDVEIISSGGTYKYLKENNIEVKEISEITDFPEMLDGRVKTLHPLVHAGILAIRDNKEHMKTLEEREINTIDYVVVNLYPFFEKVREDLSFEEKVEFIDIGGPTMLRAAAKNFKDVVVLSDKKDYEKVMNEIKENNCVSFKLRKTLAGKVFNLMSAYDAAISNFLLEGEEEYPEYLSVSYKKIQDLRYGENPHQGAAYYSSTEFDGAMNSFEILNGKALSYNNIKDLDIAWKVACEFEETACCALKHNTPCGVAVGESSKEVYLKAYDADPVSIFGGIVAINRKIDKATAEEMVKIFLEVVAAPDFDEDALEVLRTKKNLRVIKCKNTPQAKNYMVTVDGGILVQGEDNKLANEYKVVTEKEPTEMELRDMIFGMKVVKYVKSNAIVVIKDGVATGIGGGQVNRIWATKEALERGKGGAVLASDAFFPFRDCVDEAAKNGIKAIIQPGGSIRDEESIEACNEHGISMVFTGIRHFKH
;
A
#
# COMPACT_ATOMS: atom_id res chain seq x y z
N MET A 1 -26.34 32.59 -26.10
CA MET A 1 -25.68 31.41 -26.76
C MET A 1 -26.21 30.13 -26.16
N LYS A 2 -26.39 29.09 -26.97
CA LYS A 2 -26.75 27.76 -26.50
C LYS A 2 -25.61 27.19 -25.67
N LYS A 3 -25.91 26.57 -24.50
CA LYS A 3 -24.89 25.91 -23.68
C LYS A 3 -24.31 24.70 -24.40
N ARG A 4 -23.04 24.37 -24.15
CA ARG A 4 -22.32 23.25 -24.77
C ARG A 4 -21.67 22.34 -23.75
N ALA A 5 -21.72 21.03 -24.01
CA ALA A 5 -21.02 20.01 -23.25
C ALA A 5 -20.05 19.26 -24.16
N LEU A 6 -18.76 19.28 -23.81
CA LEU A 6 -17.75 18.44 -24.43
C LEU A 6 -17.60 17.16 -23.60
N ILE A 7 -17.95 16.04 -24.23
CA ILE A 7 -17.94 14.71 -23.56
C ILE A 7 -16.96 13.80 -24.29
N SER A 8 -15.90 13.41 -23.60
CA SER A 8 -14.87 12.49 -24.11
C SER A 8 -14.42 11.56 -22.98
N VAL A 9 -14.96 10.36 -22.94
CA VAL A 9 -14.75 9.40 -21.84
C VAL A 9 -14.24 8.06 -22.36
N PHE A 10 -13.31 7.44 -21.66
CA PHE A 10 -12.89 6.07 -21.90
C PHE A 10 -13.94 5.09 -21.34
N ASP A 11 -14.23 5.19 -20.05
CA ASP A 11 -15.32 4.46 -19.39
C ASP A 11 -16.67 5.14 -19.69
N LYS A 12 -17.58 4.38 -20.33
CA LYS A 12 -18.89 4.86 -20.79
C LYS A 12 -20.00 4.74 -19.75
N ASP A 13 -19.70 4.20 -18.58
CA ASP A 13 -20.71 3.99 -17.53
C ASP A 13 -21.31 5.31 -17.04
N GLY A 14 -22.64 5.38 -17.02
CA GLY A 14 -23.42 6.57 -16.63
C GLY A 14 -23.41 7.75 -17.62
N VAL A 15 -22.51 7.75 -18.64
CA VAL A 15 -22.40 8.90 -19.55
C VAL A 15 -23.64 9.11 -20.42
N LEU A 16 -24.33 8.02 -20.79
CA LEU A 16 -25.54 8.10 -21.62
C LEU A 16 -26.67 8.83 -20.88
N GLU A 17 -26.84 8.54 -19.59
CA GLU A 17 -27.85 9.20 -18.77
C GLU A 17 -27.54 10.69 -18.60
N LEU A 18 -26.28 11.03 -18.33
CA LEU A 18 -25.83 12.42 -18.26
C LEU A 18 -26.04 13.15 -19.57
N ALA A 19 -25.69 12.57 -20.72
CA ALA A 19 -25.83 13.16 -22.02
C ALA A 19 -27.32 13.41 -22.37
N LYS A 20 -28.21 12.44 -22.11
CA LYS A 20 -29.67 12.61 -22.24
C LYS A 20 -30.18 13.76 -21.39
N PHE A 21 -29.78 13.78 -20.12
CA PHE A 21 -30.17 14.81 -19.17
C PHE A 21 -29.78 16.21 -19.60
N LEU A 22 -28.56 16.39 -20.15
CA LEU A 22 -28.07 17.68 -20.68
C LEU A 22 -28.79 18.09 -21.98
N ARG A 23 -28.96 17.15 -22.93
CA ARG A 23 -29.69 17.37 -24.17
C ARG A 23 -31.13 17.83 -23.89
N ASP A 24 -31.84 17.20 -22.98
CA ASP A 24 -33.23 17.53 -22.63
C ASP A 24 -33.35 18.92 -21.98
N ARG A 25 -32.21 19.59 -21.72
CA ARG A 25 -32.09 20.97 -21.24
C ARG A 25 -31.49 21.90 -22.25
N ASP A 26 -31.60 21.54 -23.53
CA ASP A 26 -31.10 22.32 -24.68
C ASP A 26 -29.58 22.59 -24.63
N VAL A 27 -28.79 21.66 -24.03
CA VAL A 27 -27.32 21.70 -24.09
C VAL A 27 -26.87 20.93 -25.34
N GLU A 28 -26.11 21.60 -26.21
CA GLU A 28 -25.48 20.96 -27.38
C GLU A 28 -24.35 20.03 -26.93
N ILE A 29 -24.39 18.77 -27.38
CA ILE A 29 -23.38 17.78 -27.06
C ILE A 29 -22.31 17.74 -28.14
N ILE A 30 -21.05 17.85 -27.76
CA ILE A 30 -19.87 17.71 -28.61
C ILE A 30 -19.06 16.52 -28.09
N SER A 31 -18.56 15.70 -28.99
CA SER A 31 -17.79 14.53 -28.60
C SER A 31 -16.75 14.13 -29.64
N SER A 32 -15.89 13.17 -29.31
CA SER A 32 -14.87 12.68 -30.24
C SER A 32 -14.73 11.16 -30.18
N GLY A 33 -14.23 10.56 -31.25
CA GLY A 33 -13.80 9.17 -31.30
C GLY A 33 -14.87 8.18 -30.83
N GLY A 34 -14.46 7.25 -29.93
CA GLY A 34 -15.35 6.19 -29.44
C GLY A 34 -16.55 6.69 -28.61
N THR A 35 -16.42 7.85 -27.95
CA THR A 35 -17.56 8.45 -27.21
C THR A 35 -18.60 9.02 -28.17
N TYR A 36 -18.18 9.68 -29.23
CA TYR A 36 -19.10 10.15 -30.30
C TYR A 36 -19.90 9.00 -30.90
N LYS A 37 -19.21 7.89 -31.30
CA LYS A 37 -19.88 6.71 -31.86
C LYS A 37 -20.89 6.13 -30.88
N TYR A 38 -20.49 5.94 -29.62
CA TYR A 38 -21.36 5.40 -28.57
C TYR A 38 -22.63 6.25 -28.35
N LEU A 39 -22.49 7.58 -28.27
CA LEU A 39 -23.64 8.48 -28.08
C LEU A 39 -24.56 8.46 -29.29
N LYS A 40 -24.01 8.47 -30.50
CA LYS A 40 -24.78 8.44 -31.76
C LYS A 40 -25.58 7.14 -31.92
N GLU A 41 -24.97 6.00 -31.64
CA GLU A 41 -25.62 4.68 -31.66
C GLU A 41 -26.76 4.56 -30.62
N ASN A 42 -26.70 5.34 -29.55
CA ASN A 42 -27.76 5.42 -28.52
C ASN A 42 -28.74 6.57 -28.76
N ASN A 43 -28.84 7.10 -30.01
CA ASN A 43 -29.78 8.15 -30.45
C ASN A 43 -29.65 9.48 -29.69
N ILE A 44 -28.42 9.83 -29.29
CA ILE A 44 -28.11 11.17 -28.79
C ILE A 44 -27.67 12.03 -29.97
N GLU A 45 -28.33 13.19 -30.14
CA GLU A 45 -27.86 14.22 -31.06
C GLU A 45 -26.53 14.75 -30.54
N VAL A 46 -25.46 14.52 -31.30
CA VAL A 46 -24.08 14.83 -30.90
C VAL A 46 -23.30 15.29 -32.13
N LYS A 47 -22.54 16.38 -31.99
CA LYS A 47 -21.59 16.87 -32.99
C LYS A 47 -20.23 16.24 -32.78
N GLU A 48 -19.57 15.93 -33.89
CA GLU A 48 -18.17 15.51 -33.79
C GLU A 48 -17.26 16.72 -33.58
N ILE A 49 -16.18 16.56 -32.83
CA ILE A 49 -15.26 17.68 -32.53
C ILE A 49 -14.65 18.28 -33.80
N SER A 50 -14.43 17.46 -34.82
CA SER A 50 -13.95 17.88 -36.14
C SER A 50 -14.89 18.88 -36.85
N GLU A 51 -16.21 18.81 -36.60
CA GLU A 51 -17.18 19.78 -37.11
C GLU A 51 -17.06 21.16 -36.43
N ILE A 52 -16.47 21.20 -35.23
CA ILE A 52 -16.24 22.45 -34.48
C ILE A 52 -14.88 23.04 -34.80
N THR A 53 -13.88 22.19 -35.00
CA THR A 53 -12.50 22.62 -35.22
C THR A 53 -12.18 22.86 -36.70
N ASP A 54 -13.01 22.35 -37.57
CA ASP A 54 -12.73 22.25 -39.03
C ASP A 54 -11.37 21.60 -39.31
N PHE A 55 -11.00 20.65 -38.44
CA PHE A 55 -9.70 19.99 -38.48
C PHE A 55 -9.86 18.48 -38.24
N PRO A 56 -9.34 17.63 -39.16
CA PRO A 56 -9.47 16.18 -39.01
C PRO A 56 -8.60 15.65 -37.87
N GLU A 57 -9.01 14.51 -37.34
CA GLU A 57 -8.17 13.73 -36.43
C GLU A 57 -6.87 13.31 -37.14
N MET A 58 -5.72 13.44 -36.45
CA MET A 58 -4.40 13.13 -36.99
C MET A 58 -3.61 12.22 -36.04
N LEU A 59 -2.54 11.58 -36.60
CA LEU A 59 -1.58 10.78 -35.85
C LEU A 59 -2.29 9.68 -35.02
N ASP A 60 -3.15 8.92 -35.67
CA ASP A 60 -3.94 7.83 -35.10
C ASP A 60 -4.75 8.25 -33.86
N GLY A 61 -5.24 9.50 -33.87
CA GLY A 61 -6.06 10.04 -32.78
C GLY A 61 -5.32 10.74 -31.68
N ARG A 62 -4.00 10.81 -31.73
CA ARG A 62 -3.21 11.54 -30.73
C ARG A 62 -3.50 13.05 -30.74
N VAL A 63 -3.91 13.61 -31.87
CA VAL A 63 -4.30 15.03 -32.02
C VAL A 63 -5.71 15.11 -32.56
N LYS A 64 -6.66 15.55 -31.74
CA LYS A 64 -8.06 15.79 -32.11
C LYS A 64 -8.73 16.89 -31.28
N THR A 65 -8.44 16.99 -29.99
CA THR A 65 -9.03 17.97 -29.07
C THR A 65 -8.05 19.08 -28.68
N LEU A 66 -6.75 18.94 -29.01
CA LEU A 66 -5.71 19.95 -28.80
C LEU A 66 -5.82 21.05 -29.89
N HIS A 67 -6.87 21.86 -29.81
CA HIS A 67 -7.15 22.90 -30.79
C HIS A 67 -7.51 24.22 -30.12
N PRO A 68 -7.04 25.39 -30.63
CA PRO A 68 -7.36 26.70 -30.08
C PRO A 68 -8.84 26.95 -29.89
N LEU A 69 -9.69 26.56 -30.85
CA LEU A 69 -11.14 26.74 -30.76
C LEU A 69 -11.78 26.04 -29.58
N VAL A 70 -11.31 24.83 -29.25
CA VAL A 70 -11.77 24.05 -28.09
C VAL A 70 -11.32 24.74 -26.80
N HIS A 71 -10.03 25.04 -26.69
CA HIS A 71 -9.48 25.60 -25.46
C HIS A 71 -9.91 27.05 -25.20
N ALA A 72 -10.11 27.86 -26.26
CA ALA A 72 -10.68 29.20 -26.11
C ALA A 72 -12.12 29.13 -25.59
N GLY A 73 -12.94 28.21 -26.11
CA GLY A 73 -14.31 27.98 -25.64
C GLY A 73 -14.39 27.58 -24.17
N ILE A 74 -13.38 26.81 -23.67
CA ILE A 74 -13.28 26.41 -22.26
C ILE A 74 -12.71 27.53 -21.37
N LEU A 75 -11.64 28.20 -21.81
CA LEU A 75 -10.84 29.10 -20.96
C LEU A 75 -11.34 30.55 -20.90
N ALA A 76 -12.22 30.96 -21.83
CA ALA A 76 -12.74 32.32 -21.82
C ALA A 76 -13.50 32.63 -20.54
N ILE A 77 -13.09 33.70 -19.84
CA ILE A 77 -13.80 34.25 -18.69
C ILE A 77 -15.04 34.97 -19.13
N ARG A 78 -16.22 34.50 -18.71
CA ARG A 78 -17.52 34.99 -19.21
C ARG A 78 -17.79 36.44 -18.84
N ASP A 79 -17.29 36.92 -17.68
CA ASP A 79 -17.41 38.30 -17.22
C ASP A 79 -16.40 39.27 -17.88
N ASN A 80 -15.41 38.74 -18.62
CA ASN A 80 -14.42 39.56 -19.32
C ASN A 80 -14.90 39.92 -20.71
N LYS A 81 -15.23 41.21 -20.94
CA LYS A 81 -15.74 41.71 -22.21
C LYS A 81 -14.78 41.50 -23.39
N GLU A 82 -13.47 41.65 -23.17
CA GLU A 82 -12.47 41.44 -24.24
C GLU A 82 -12.37 39.96 -24.62
N HIS A 83 -12.48 39.05 -23.66
CA HIS A 83 -12.52 37.62 -23.96
C HIS A 83 -13.78 37.27 -24.78
N MET A 84 -14.93 37.77 -24.35
CA MET A 84 -16.20 37.49 -25.08
C MET A 84 -16.22 38.11 -26.47
N LYS A 85 -15.68 39.32 -26.63
CA LYS A 85 -15.51 39.96 -27.93
C LYS A 85 -14.58 39.14 -28.84
N THR A 86 -13.45 38.66 -28.32
CA THR A 86 -12.52 37.82 -29.09
C THR A 86 -13.19 36.54 -29.56
N LEU A 87 -14.02 35.90 -28.71
CA LEU A 87 -14.78 34.72 -29.11
C LEU A 87 -15.79 35.02 -30.20
N GLU A 88 -16.51 36.16 -30.09
CA GLU A 88 -17.50 36.61 -31.09
C GLU A 88 -16.84 36.88 -32.44
N GLU A 89 -15.74 37.65 -32.46
CA GLU A 89 -14.97 37.98 -33.67
C GLU A 89 -14.42 36.75 -34.39
N ARG A 90 -14.21 35.64 -33.66
CA ARG A 90 -13.68 34.40 -34.20
C ARG A 90 -14.75 33.29 -34.34
N GLU A 91 -16.00 33.61 -34.12
CA GLU A 91 -17.14 32.68 -34.15
C GLU A 91 -16.99 31.46 -33.23
N ILE A 92 -16.26 31.65 -32.10
CA ILE A 92 -16.02 30.59 -31.09
C ILE A 92 -17.16 30.61 -30.07
N ASN A 93 -17.83 29.47 -29.91
CA ASN A 93 -18.83 29.32 -28.87
C ASN A 93 -18.20 28.78 -27.56
N THR A 94 -18.77 29.18 -26.44
CA THR A 94 -18.34 28.71 -25.11
C THR A 94 -18.67 27.24 -24.91
N ILE A 95 -17.85 26.58 -24.11
CA ILE A 95 -18.06 25.21 -23.58
C ILE A 95 -18.32 25.32 -22.09
N ASP A 96 -19.51 24.90 -21.65
CA ASP A 96 -19.99 25.09 -20.26
C ASP A 96 -19.83 23.85 -19.40
N TYR A 97 -19.77 22.67 -20.03
CA TYR A 97 -19.53 21.39 -19.37
C TYR A 97 -18.39 20.66 -20.08
N VAL A 98 -17.46 20.14 -19.30
CA VAL A 98 -16.37 19.27 -19.77
C VAL A 98 -16.44 17.97 -18.97
N VAL A 99 -16.75 16.87 -19.67
CA VAL A 99 -16.90 15.54 -19.09
C VAL A 99 -15.85 14.64 -19.71
N VAL A 100 -14.81 14.35 -18.96
CA VAL A 100 -13.65 13.59 -19.44
C VAL A 100 -13.18 12.65 -18.37
N ASN A 101 -13.03 11.38 -18.68
CA ASN A 101 -12.22 10.46 -17.90
C ASN A 101 -11.03 9.96 -18.72
N LEU A 102 -9.95 9.64 -18.04
CA LEU A 102 -8.67 9.32 -18.68
C LEU A 102 -8.62 7.86 -19.14
N TYR A 103 -7.66 7.56 -20.00
CA TYR A 103 -7.24 6.19 -20.25
C TYR A 103 -6.76 5.53 -18.94
N PRO A 104 -6.96 4.20 -18.80
CA PRO A 104 -6.73 3.50 -17.54
C PRO A 104 -5.23 3.20 -17.31
N PHE A 105 -4.39 4.23 -17.29
CA PHE A 105 -2.94 4.09 -17.13
C PHE A 105 -2.58 3.38 -15.81
N PHE A 106 -3.30 3.67 -14.71
CA PHE A 106 -3.07 3.03 -13.41
C PHE A 106 -3.23 1.50 -13.44
N GLU A 107 -4.15 1.01 -14.27
CA GLU A 107 -4.37 -0.41 -14.48
C GLU A 107 -3.33 -0.99 -15.45
N LYS A 108 -3.12 -0.30 -16.57
CA LYS A 108 -2.25 -0.76 -17.65
C LYS A 108 -0.78 -0.82 -17.29
N VAL A 109 -0.30 0.09 -16.46
CA VAL A 109 1.10 0.07 -16.01
C VAL A 109 1.45 -1.18 -15.22
N ARG A 110 0.45 -1.85 -14.61
CA ARG A 110 0.58 -3.09 -13.82
C ARG A 110 0.39 -4.38 -14.63
N GLU A 111 -0.12 -4.28 -15.85
CA GLU A 111 -0.28 -5.42 -16.75
C GLU A 111 1.05 -5.82 -17.37
N ASP A 112 1.12 -7.07 -17.83
CA ASP A 112 2.28 -7.61 -18.57
C ASP A 112 2.23 -7.12 -20.04
N LEU A 113 2.56 -5.85 -20.22
CA LEU A 113 2.64 -5.14 -21.50
C LEU A 113 4.07 -4.65 -21.71
N SER A 114 4.48 -4.49 -22.99
CA SER A 114 5.75 -3.87 -23.32
C SER A 114 5.79 -2.39 -22.85
N PHE A 115 6.99 -1.82 -22.77
CA PHE A 115 7.17 -0.42 -22.40
C PHE A 115 6.42 0.50 -23.36
N GLU A 116 6.55 0.25 -24.67
CA GLU A 116 5.92 1.02 -25.73
C GLU A 116 4.39 0.96 -25.66
N GLU A 117 3.83 -0.23 -25.40
CA GLU A 117 2.39 -0.42 -25.21
C GLU A 117 1.88 0.38 -23.99
N LYS A 118 2.63 0.42 -22.89
CA LYS A 118 2.26 1.21 -21.72
C LYS A 118 2.31 2.72 -22.01
N VAL A 119 3.29 3.17 -22.77
CA VAL A 119 3.41 4.60 -23.17
C VAL A 119 2.19 5.06 -23.97
N GLU A 120 1.57 4.20 -24.81
CA GLU A 120 0.37 4.54 -25.57
C GLU A 120 -0.87 4.84 -24.70
N PHE A 121 -0.86 4.42 -23.43
CA PHE A 121 -1.92 4.75 -22.48
C PHE A 121 -1.69 6.10 -21.76
N ILE A 122 -0.61 6.83 -22.06
CA ILE A 122 -0.41 8.19 -21.55
C ILE A 122 -1.35 9.12 -22.31
N ASP A 123 -2.40 9.58 -21.65
CA ASP A 123 -3.38 10.51 -22.24
C ASP A 123 -2.87 11.95 -22.19
N ILE A 124 -2.86 12.61 -23.33
CA ILE A 124 -2.47 14.04 -23.47
C ILE A 124 -3.70 14.93 -23.57
N GLY A 125 -4.65 14.57 -24.42
CA GLY A 125 -5.83 15.40 -24.72
C GLY A 125 -6.78 15.53 -23.54
N GLY A 126 -7.06 14.43 -22.84
CA GLY A 126 -7.93 14.41 -21.67
C GLY A 126 -7.43 15.32 -20.54
N PRO A 127 -6.18 15.13 -20.06
CA PRO A 127 -5.58 16.01 -19.06
C PRO A 127 -5.60 17.50 -19.44
N THR A 128 -5.32 17.81 -20.69
CA THR A 128 -5.29 19.21 -21.16
C THR A 128 -6.68 19.86 -21.06
N MET A 129 -7.74 19.17 -21.51
CA MET A 129 -9.12 19.66 -21.39
C MET A 129 -9.57 19.78 -19.93
N LEU A 130 -9.26 18.77 -19.10
CA LEU A 130 -9.58 18.77 -17.66
C LEU A 130 -8.91 19.93 -16.93
N ARG A 131 -7.62 20.16 -17.16
CA ARG A 131 -6.88 21.27 -16.54
C ARG A 131 -7.40 22.63 -16.98
N ALA A 132 -7.75 22.80 -18.26
CA ALA A 132 -8.35 24.02 -18.78
C ALA A 132 -9.71 24.32 -18.12
N ALA A 133 -10.60 23.32 -18.08
CA ALA A 133 -11.92 23.44 -17.46
C ALA A 133 -11.82 23.69 -15.95
N ALA A 134 -10.96 22.96 -15.26
CA ALA A 134 -10.71 23.14 -13.83
C ALA A 134 -10.15 24.53 -13.49
N LYS A 135 -9.27 25.09 -14.31
CA LYS A 135 -8.79 26.47 -14.17
C LYS A 135 -9.92 27.48 -14.27
N ASN A 136 -10.87 27.25 -15.19
CA ASN A 136 -12.02 28.13 -15.40
C ASN A 136 -13.31 27.65 -14.68
N PHE A 137 -13.17 27.01 -13.53
CA PHE A 137 -14.30 26.45 -12.77
C PHE A 137 -15.38 27.48 -12.37
N LYS A 138 -15.05 28.75 -12.40
CA LYS A 138 -16.04 29.82 -12.19
C LYS A 138 -17.14 29.76 -13.24
N ASP A 139 -16.80 29.44 -14.48
CA ASP A 139 -17.69 29.48 -15.63
C ASP A 139 -18.00 28.07 -16.18
N VAL A 140 -17.16 27.08 -15.93
CA VAL A 140 -17.24 25.72 -16.50
C VAL A 140 -17.47 24.67 -15.41
N VAL A 141 -18.36 23.72 -15.69
CA VAL A 141 -18.55 22.51 -14.89
C VAL A 141 -17.64 21.42 -15.44
N VAL A 142 -16.70 20.95 -14.63
CA VAL A 142 -15.79 19.87 -15.02
C VAL A 142 -16.11 18.59 -14.27
N LEU A 143 -16.20 17.47 -14.99
CA LEU A 143 -16.50 16.14 -14.47
C LEU A 143 -15.43 15.15 -14.92
N SER A 144 -14.65 14.64 -13.98
CA SER A 144 -13.59 13.65 -14.22
C SER A 144 -13.89 12.27 -13.65
N ASP A 145 -14.98 12.13 -12.87
CA ASP A 145 -15.40 10.88 -12.25
C ASP A 145 -16.92 10.70 -12.40
N LYS A 146 -17.37 9.53 -12.89
CA LYS A 146 -18.79 9.17 -13.02
C LYS A 146 -19.58 9.26 -11.71
N LYS A 147 -18.91 9.10 -10.55
CA LYS A 147 -19.53 9.24 -9.22
C LYS A 147 -20.09 10.64 -8.95
N ASP A 148 -19.67 11.64 -9.71
CA ASP A 148 -20.15 13.02 -9.57
C ASP A 148 -21.32 13.37 -10.51
N TYR A 149 -21.66 12.49 -11.48
CA TYR A 149 -22.71 12.77 -12.48
C TYR A 149 -24.07 13.00 -11.82
N GLU A 150 -24.49 12.09 -10.95
CA GLU A 150 -25.79 12.18 -10.26
C GLU A 150 -25.87 13.45 -9.40
N LYS A 151 -24.79 13.80 -8.68
CA LYS A 151 -24.74 15.01 -7.87
C LYS A 151 -24.93 16.29 -8.67
N VAL A 152 -24.27 16.37 -9.85
CA VAL A 152 -24.40 17.52 -10.77
C VAL A 152 -25.79 17.56 -11.38
N MET A 153 -26.35 16.43 -11.81
CA MET A 153 -27.71 16.36 -12.35
C MET A 153 -28.75 16.80 -11.31
N ASN A 154 -28.59 16.42 -10.04
CA ASN A 154 -29.51 16.81 -8.97
C ASN A 154 -29.45 18.30 -8.67
N GLU A 155 -28.26 18.92 -8.56
CA GLU A 155 -28.17 20.38 -8.39
C GLU A 155 -28.79 21.15 -9.58
N ILE A 156 -28.61 20.65 -10.81
CA ILE A 156 -29.23 21.25 -11.98
C ILE A 156 -30.75 21.10 -11.94
N LYS A 157 -31.30 19.96 -11.50
CA LYS A 157 -32.76 19.77 -11.35
C LYS A 157 -33.35 20.74 -10.32
N GLU A 158 -32.68 20.96 -9.21
CA GLU A 158 -33.15 21.79 -8.11
C GLU A 158 -32.98 23.30 -8.39
N ASN A 159 -31.85 23.70 -8.97
CA ASN A 159 -31.44 25.10 -9.02
C ASN A 159 -31.24 25.65 -10.43
N ASN A 160 -31.46 24.85 -11.50
CA ASN A 160 -31.14 25.18 -12.92
C ASN A 160 -29.64 25.50 -13.15
N CYS A 161 -28.78 25.32 -12.20
CA CYS A 161 -27.35 25.58 -12.32
C CYS A 161 -26.55 24.69 -11.32
N VAL A 162 -25.25 24.61 -11.54
CA VAL A 162 -24.32 24.01 -10.61
C VAL A 162 -23.72 25.10 -9.72
N SER A 163 -23.77 24.92 -8.41
CA SER A 163 -23.28 25.91 -7.45
C SER A 163 -21.77 26.15 -7.60
N PHE A 164 -21.32 27.37 -7.27
CA PHE A 164 -19.90 27.69 -7.23
C PHE A 164 -19.12 26.75 -6.29
N LYS A 165 -19.71 26.38 -5.14
CA LYS A 165 -19.10 25.43 -4.20
C LYS A 165 -18.86 24.08 -4.84
N LEU A 166 -19.83 23.54 -5.58
CA LEU A 166 -19.67 22.24 -6.24
C LEU A 166 -18.66 22.33 -7.38
N ARG A 167 -18.72 23.37 -8.23
CA ARG A 167 -17.73 23.59 -9.30
C ARG A 167 -16.30 23.69 -8.78
N LYS A 168 -16.07 24.41 -7.68
CA LYS A 168 -14.76 24.49 -7.02
C LYS A 168 -14.29 23.11 -6.53
N THR A 169 -15.20 22.32 -5.94
CA THR A 169 -14.89 20.96 -5.48
C THR A 169 -14.50 20.05 -6.64
N LEU A 170 -15.27 20.08 -7.74
CA LEU A 170 -14.99 19.30 -8.94
C LEU A 170 -13.64 19.68 -9.57
N ALA A 171 -13.32 20.96 -9.64
CA ALA A 171 -12.02 21.43 -10.12
C ALA A 171 -10.87 20.95 -9.22
N GLY A 172 -11.05 20.96 -7.91
CA GLY A 172 -10.07 20.39 -6.97
C GLY A 172 -9.84 18.90 -7.17
N LYS A 173 -10.92 18.14 -7.45
CA LYS A 173 -10.82 16.70 -7.79
C LYS A 173 -10.03 16.46 -9.08
N VAL A 174 -10.17 17.33 -10.09
CA VAL A 174 -9.37 17.24 -11.33
C VAL A 174 -7.88 17.36 -11.01
N PHE A 175 -7.47 18.40 -10.28
CA PHE A 175 -6.04 18.57 -9.95
C PHE A 175 -5.52 17.45 -9.04
N ASN A 176 -6.34 16.92 -8.14
CA ASN A 176 -5.98 15.75 -7.33
C ASN A 176 -5.77 14.50 -8.21
N LEU A 177 -6.65 14.26 -9.19
CA LEU A 177 -6.49 13.16 -10.17
C LEU A 177 -5.25 13.37 -11.05
N MET A 178 -5.01 14.59 -11.54
CA MET A 178 -3.84 14.88 -12.37
C MET A 178 -2.54 14.66 -11.60
N SER A 179 -2.47 15.09 -10.35
CA SER A 179 -1.29 14.88 -9.51
C SER A 179 -1.00 13.38 -9.34
N ALA A 180 -2.02 12.55 -9.09
CA ALA A 180 -1.85 11.10 -8.98
C ALA A 180 -1.47 10.46 -10.33
N TYR A 181 -2.06 10.94 -11.41
CA TYR A 181 -1.82 10.44 -12.77
C TYR A 181 -0.38 10.75 -13.23
N ASP A 182 0.05 12.01 -13.08
CA ASP A 182 1.39 12.44 -13.45
C ASP A 182 2.45 11.76 -12.55
N ALA A 183 2.16 11.53 -11.26
CA ALA A 183 3.03 10.77 -10.36
C ALA A 183 3.24 9.33 -10.85
N ALA A 184 2.17 8.64 -11.24
CA ALA A 184 2.27 7.26 -11.75
C ALA A 184 3.07 7.19 -13.05
N ILE A 185 2.90 8.16 -13.95
CA ILE A 185 3.67 8.24 -15.21
C ILE A 185 5.14 8.51 -14.90
N SER A 186 5.43 9.48 -14.03
CA SER A 186 6.79 9.83 -13.63
C SER A 186 7.54 8.62 -13.04
N ASN A 187 6.90 7.91 -12.11
CA ASN A 187 7.51 6.74 -11.47
C ASN A 187 7.72 5.60 -12.47
N PHE A 188 6.81 5.40 -13.42
CA PHE A 188 6.98 4.43 -14.50
C PHE A 188 8.17 4.76 -15.41
N LEU A 189 8.33 6.03 -15.79
CA LEU A 189 9.40 6.46 -16.69
C LEU A 189 10.77 6.54 -16.02
N LEU A 190 10.82 6.79 -14.71
CA LEU A 190 12.06 6.89 -13.90
C LEU A 190 12.44 5.54 -13.27
N GLU A 191 11.67 4.48 -13.46
CA GLU A 191 11.97 3.17 -12.86
C GLU A 191 13.34 2.65 -13.31
N GLY A 192 14.24 2.43 -12.33
CA GLY A 192 15.61 1.94 -12.56
C GLY A 192 16.63 3.01 -12.98
N GLU A 193 16.20 4.26 -13.21
CA GLU A 193 17.10 5.37 -13.61
C GLU A 193 17.49 6.22 -12.40
N GLU A 194 16.58 6.52 -11.48
CA GLU A 194 16.80 7.41 -10.36
C GLU A 194 16.11 6.91 -9.10
N GLU A 195 16.89 6.47 -8.10
CA GLU A 195 16.34 5.89 -6.86
C GLU A 195 15.67 6.95 -5.97
N TYR A 196 16.25 8.15 -5.90
CA TYR A 196 15.76 9.28 -5.09
C TYR A 196 15.64 10.54 -5.96
N PRO A 197 14.53 10.73 -6.69
CA PRO A 197 14.34 11.87 -7.58
C PRO A 197 14.22 13.20 -6.83
N GLU A 198 14.52 14.31 -7.51
CA GLU A 198 14.42 15.67 -6.93
C GLU A 198 13.05 15.97 -6.34
N TYR A 199 11.97 15.52 -7.00
CA TYR A 199 10.60 15.61 -6.53
C TYR A 199 10.05 14.21 -6.29
N LEU A 200 9.84 13.86 -5.02
CA LEU A 200 9.18 12.60 -4.66
C LEU A 200 7.67 12.70 -4.92
N SER A 201 7.21 11.94 -5.88
CA SER A 201 5.79 11.83 -6.21
C SER A 201 5.30 10.41 -5.90
N VAL A 202 4.25 10.30 -5.08
CA VAL A 202 3.62 9.02 -4.74
C VAL A 202 2.13 9.07 -5.03
N SER A 203 1.59 7.99 -5.57
CA SER A 203 0.19 7.91 -5.94
C SER A 203 -0.53 6.82 -5.14
N TYR A 204 -1.54 7.24 -4.37
CA TYR A 204 -2.39 6.35 -3.61
C TYR A 204 -3.88 6.65 -3.83
N LYS A 205 -4.67 5.62 -4.09
CA LYS A 205 -6.13 5.71 -4.25
C LYS A 205 -6.83 5.31 -2.96
N LYS A 206 -7.75 6.15 -2.48
CA LYS A 206 -8.55 5.85 -1.29
C LYS A 206 -9.40 4.61 -1.52
N ILE A 207 -9.27 3.64 -0.62
CA ILE A 207 -10.08 2.42 -0.60
C ILE A 207 -11.31 2.62 0.26
N GLN A 208 -11.11 3.09 1.51
CA GLN A 208 -12.20 3.29 2.47
C GLN A 208 -11.84 4.30 3.55
N ASP A 209 -12.88 4.88 4.16
CA ASP A 209 -12.76 5.55 5.43
C ASP A 209 -12.68 4.50 6.55
N LEU A 210 -11.77 4.68 7.48
CA LEU A 210 -11.65 3.84 8.66
C LEU A 210 -12.44 4.48 9.81
N ARG A 211 -12.94 3.64 10.71
CA ARG A 211 -13.75 4.12 11.83
C ARG A 211 -13.03 5.16 12.68
N TYR A 212 -11.73 4.95 12.91
CA TYR A 212 -10.78 5.84 13.59
C TYR A 212 -9.35 5.36 13.33
N GLY A 213 -8.35 6.16 13.69
CA GLY A 213 -6.93 5.83 13.62
C GLY A 213 -6.46 4.89 14.73
N GLU A 214 -5.30 5.13 15.30
CA GLU A 214 -4.85 4.35 16.47
C GLU A 214 -5.77 4.54 17.66
N ASN A 215 -6.32 5.75 17.82
CA ASN A 215 -7.19 6.13 18.91
C ASN A 215 -8.56 6.62 18.40
N PRO A 216 -9.64 6.48 19.20
CA PRO A 216 -11.01 6.78 18.77
C PRO A 216 -11.26 8.22 18.31
N HIS A 217 -10.49 9.19 18.78
CA HIS A 217 -10.63 10.60 18.42
C HIS A 217 -9.91 10.97 17.10
N GLN A 218 -9.14 10.06 16.52
CA GLN A 218 -8.35 10.30 15.31
C GLN A 218 -9.13 9.85 14.07
N GLY A 219 -9.37 10.77 13.12
CA GLY A 219 -9.89 10.40 11.80
C GLY A 219 -8.86 9.59 11.03
N ALA A 220 -9.31 8.61 10.22
CA ALA A 220 -8.43 7.76 9.42
C ALA A 220 -9.08 7.29 8.13
N ALA A 221 -8.25 7.01 7.13
CA ALA A 221 -8.64 6.38 5.88
C ALA A 221 -7.52 5.44 5.42
N TYR A 222 -7.91 4.44 4.64
CA TYR A 222 -6.99 3.51 4.00
C TYR A 222 -6.85 3.84 2.51
N TYR A 223 -5.62 3.90 2.06
CA TYR A 223 -5.25 4.15 0.68
C TYR A 223 -4.39 3.00 0.15
N SER A 224 -4.61 2.62 -1.11
CA SER A 224 -3.85 1.62 -1.85
C SER A 224 -2.90 2.29 -2.82
N SER A 225 -1.70 1.75 -2.99
CA SER A 225 -0.81 2.15 -4.07
C SER A 225 -1.50 1.99 -5.43
N THR A 226 -1.24 2.90 -6.35
CA THR A 226 -1.68 2.80 -7.75
C THR A 226 -0.61 2.15 -8.64
N GLU A 227 0.56 1.86 -8.11
CA GLU A 227 1.74 1.43 -8.87
C GLU A 227 1.97 -0.08 -8.84
N PHE A 228 1.63 -0.74 -7.72
CA PHE A 228 1.83 -2.18 -7.56
C PHE A 228 0.76 -2.84 -6.70
N ASP A 229 0.61 -4.15 -6.87
CA ASP A 229 -0.29 -4.99 -6.08
C ASP A 229 0.50 -5.70 -4.97
N GLY A 230 0.56 -5.07 -3.81
CA GLY A 230 1.14 -5.63 -2.60
C GLY A 230 0.13 -6.50 -1.81
N ALA A 231 0.61 -7.10 -0.73
CA ALA A 231 -0.22 -7.95 0.13
C ALA A 231 -1.41 -7.19 0.74
N MET A 232 -1.21 -5.93 1.13
CA MET A 232 -2.24 -5.17 1.86
C MET A 232 -3.27 -4.50 0.94
N ASN A 233 -3.11 -4.46 -0.38
CA ASN A 233 -4.14 -3.94 -1.29
C ASN A 233 -4.83 -5.03 -2.13
N SER A 234 -4.45 -6.30 -1.94
CA SER A 234 -4.99 -7.45 -2.68
C SER A 234 -5.60 -8.53 -1.80
N PHE A 235 -5.71 -8.31 -0.47
CA PHE A 235 -6.34 -9.26 0.43
C PHE A 235 -7.86 -9.31 0.28
N GLU A 236 -8.45 -10.43 0.70
CA GLU A 236 -9.89 -10.66 0.73
C GLU A 236 -10.36 -10.98 2.15
N ILE A 237 -11.46 -10.35 2.58
CA ILE A 237 -12.07 -10.61 3.89
C ILE A 237 -13.11 -11.71 3.71
N LEU A 238 -12.83 -12.92 4.22
CA LEU A 238 -13.70 -14.10 4.12
C LEU A 238 -14.71 -14.20 5.27
N ASN A 239 -14.43 -13.56 6.41
CA ASN A 239 -15.27 -13.49 7.59
C ASN A 239 -14.98 -12.27 8.44
N GLY A 240 -15.92 -11.86 9.26
CA GLY A 240 -15.78 -10.82 10.27
C GLY A 240 -16.09 -9.40 9.76
N LYS A 241 -15.73 -8.42 10.58
CA LYS A 241 -15.92 -6.99 10.30
C LYS A 241 -14.78 -6.44 9.45
N ALA A 242 -14.98 -5.25 8.87
CA ALA A 242 -13.91 -4.49 8.23
C ALA A 242 -12.70 -4.32 9.17
N LEU A 243 -11.50 -4.29 8.59
CA LEU A 243 -10.27 -4.06 9.33
C LEU A 243 -10.21 -2.63 9.88
N SER A 244 -9.71 -2.49 11.10
CA SER A 244 -9.37 -1.19 11.69
C SER A 244 -7.96 -0.76 11.25
N TYR A 245 -7.62 0.49 11.55
CA TYR A 245 -6.27 1.03 11.36
C TYR A 245 -5.20 0.13 12.00
N ASN A 246 -5.38 -0.23 13.27
CA ASN A 246 -4.44 -1.10 13.98
C ASN A 246 -4.40 -2.52 13.40
N ASN A 247 -5.56 -3.08 12.97
CA ASN A 247 -5.56 -4.40 12.35
C ASN A 247 -4.73 -4.42 11.05
N ILE A 248 -4.79 -3.38 10.22
CA ILE A 248 -4.02 -3.32 8.96
C ILE A 248 -2.51 -3.20 9.26
N LYS A 249 -2.11 -2.35 10.23
CA LYS A 249 -0.71 -2.22 10.64
C LYS A 249 -0.13 -3.53 11.19
N ASP A 250 -0.87 -4.15 12.09
CA ASP A 250 -0.45 -5.41 12.70
C ASP A 250 -0.41 -6.55 11.67
N LEU A 251 -1.41 -6.61 10.77
CA LEU A 251 -1.47 -7.61 9.70
C LEU A 251 -0.30 -7.49 8.72
N ASP A 252 0.08 -6.27 8.32
CA ASP A 252 1.22 -6.03 7.43
C ASP A 252 2.50 -6.63 8.00
N ILE A 253 2.78 -6.38 9.28
CA ILE A 253 3.97 -6.91 9.93
C ILE A 253 3.89 -8.43 10.11
N ALA A 254 2.75 -8.95 10.58
CA ALA A 254 2.59 -10.39 10.78
C ALA A 254 2.75 -11.16 9.46
N TRP A 255 2.21 -10.61 8.37
CA TRP A 255 2.34 -11.20 7.04
C TRP A 255 3.77 -11.12 6.49
N LYS A 256 4.45 -9.97 6.67
CA LYS A 256 5.88 -9.83 6.32
C LYS A 256 6.74 -10.85 7.05
N VAL A 257 6.56 -11.01 8.36
CA VAL A 257 7.31 -12.02 9.15
C VAL A 257 7.03 -13.43 8.63
N ALA A 258 5.77 -13.81 8.42
CA ALA A 258 5.45 -15.15 7.92
C ALA A 258 6.05 -15.42 6.53
N CYS A 259 6.09 -14.41 5.65
CA CYS A 259 6.63 -14.50 4.30
C CYS A 259 8.17 -14.49 4.22
N GLU A 260 8.89 -14.22 5.31
CA GLU A 260 10.36 -14.33 5.35
C GLU A 260 10.87 -15.77 5.21
N PHE A 261 10.00 -16.74 5.42
CA PHE A 261 10.35 -18.15 5.47
C PHE A 261 9.85 -18.91 4.25
N GLU A 262 10.72 -19.74 3.68
CA GLU A 262 10.34 -20.71 2.65
C GLU A 262 9.58 -21.89 3.24
N GLU A 263 9.90 -22.27 4.48
CA GLU A 263 9.22 -23.29 5.26
C GLU A 263 7.82 -22.83 5.67
N THR A 264 6.99 -23.74 6.17
CA THR A 264 5.75 -23.36 6.83
C THR A 264 6.06 -22.55 8.07
N ALA A 265 5.53 -21.31 8.13
CA ALA A 265 5.81 -20.39 9.21
C ALA A 265 4.52 -19.75 9.74
N CYS A 266 4.50 -19.53 11.06
CA CYS A 266 3.45 -18.82 11.77
C CYS A 266 4.05 -17.62 12.51
N CYS A 267 3.41 -16.46 12.38
CA CYS A 267 3.67 -15.28 13.20
C CYS A 267 2.43 -14.92 13.99
N ALA A 268 2.52 -15.00 15.30
CA ALA A 268 1.59 -14.39 16.25
C ALA A 268 2.11 -13.00 16.62
N LEU A 269 1.26 -11.98 16.50
CA LEU A 269 1.66 -10.58 16.62
C LEU A 269 0.61 -9.76 17.37
N LYS A 270 1.08 -8.80 18.15
CA LYS A 270 0.23 -7.83 18.85
C LYS A 270 0.96 -6.49 18.99
N HIS A 271 0.26 -5.40 18.69
CA HIS A 271 0.81 -4.04 18.79
C HIS A 271 2.13 -3.85 18.01
N ASN A 272 2.13 -4.26 16.74
CA ASN A 272 3.27 -4.21 15.82
C ASN A 272 4.52 -4.99 16.27
N THR A 273 4.39 -5.90 17.26
CA THR A 273 5.50 -6.69 17.78
C THR A 273 5.13 -8.17 17.75
N PRO A 274 5.96 -9.04 17.14
CA PRO A 274 5.79 -10.46 17.24
C PRO A 274 5.85 -10.92 18.70
N CYS A 275 4.94 -11.82 19.11
CA CYS A 275 4.96 -12.44 20.42
C CYS A 275 5.25 -13.95 20.35
N GLY A 276 5.09 -14.55 19.17
CA GLY A 276 5.45 -15.92 18.90
C GLY A 276 5.66 -16.12 17.40
N VAL A 277 6.82 -16.64 17.01
CA VAL A 277 7.13 -16.99 15.61
C VAL A 277 7.67 -18.40 15.59
N ALA A 278 7.19 -19.23 14.67
CA ALA A 278 7.64 -20.61 14.57
C ALA A 278 7.66 -21.10 13.12
N VAL A 279 8.60 -22.02 12.84
CA VAL A 279 8.66 -22.78 11.59
C VAL A 279 8.47 -24.27 11.86
N GLY A 280 7.97 -25.01 10.87
CA GLY A 280 7.71 -26.43 10.99
C GLY A 280 7.12 -27.02 9.71
N GLU A 281 6.55 -28.22 9.80
CA GLU A 281 6.08 -28.97 8.63
C GLU A 281 4.60 -28.68 8.27
N SER A 282 3.77 -28.34 9.26
CA SER A 282 2.33 -28.11 9.05
C SER A 282 1.81 -26.83 9.69
N SER A 283 0.71 -26.28 9.16
CA SER A 283 0.05 -25.09 9.69
C SER A 283 -0.38 -25.27 11.16
N LYS A 284 -0.85 -26.47 11.54
CA LYS A 284 -1.21 -26.78 12.93
C LYS A 284 0.00 -26.77 13.85
N GLU A 285 1.09 -27.40 13.45
CA GLU A 285 2.31 -27.47 14.24
C GLU A 285 2.87 -26.08 14.52
N VAL A 286 3.05 -25.26 13.46
CA VAL A 286 3.64 -23.91 13.59
C VAL A 286 2.74 -22.98 14.40
N TYR A 287 1.41 -23.13 14.28
CA TYR A 287 0.48 -22.38 15.12
C TYR A 287 0.62 -22.72 16.61
N LEU A 288 0.64 -24.03 16.93
CA LEU A 288 0.78 -24.47 18.32
C LEU A 288 2.13 -24.05 18.91
N LYS A 289 3.23 -24.20 18.17
CA LYS A 289 4.55 -23.72 18.58
C LYS A 289 4.57 -22.20 18.84
N ALA A 290 3.98 -21.39 17.94
CA ALA A 290 3.88 -19.94 18.11
C ALA A 290 2.97 -19.55 19.28
N TYR A 291 1.89 -20.30 19.50
CA TYR A 291 1.01 -20.14 20.67
C TYR A 291 1.74 -20.43 21.98
N ASP A 292 2.46 -21.57 22.04
CA ASP A 292 3.16 -22.01 23.26
C ASP A 292 4.33 -21.08 23.62
N ALA A 293 4.88 -20.32 22.66
CA ALA A 293 5.93 -19.33 22.91
C ALA A 293 5.44 -18.20 23.84
N ASP A 294 4.21 -17.69 23.66
CA ASP A 294 3.59 -16.70 24.56
C ASP A 294 2.05 -16.82 24.52
N PRO A 295 1.48 -17.76 25.28
CA PRO A 295 0.04 -18.02 25.28
C PRO A 295 -0.78 -16.88 25.90
N VAL A 296 -0.12 -15.95 26.59
CA VAL A 296 -0.76 -14.79 27.22
C VAL A 296 -0.91 -13.63 26.22
N SER A 297 0.19 -13.27 25.54
CA SER A 297 0.20 -12.12 24.64
C SER A 297 -0.57 -12.37 23.35
N ILE A 298 -0.62 -13.60 22.84
CA ILE A 298 -1.36 -13.96 21.61
C ILE A 298 -2.88 -13.72 21.73
N PHE A 299 -3.44 -13.72 22.94
CA PHE A 299 -4.84 -13.45 23.18
C PHE A 299 -5.23 -12.06 22.66
N GLY A 300 -6.19 -11.99 21.75
CA GLY A 300 -6.60 -10.75 21.07
C GLY A 300 -5.58 -10.22 20.06
N GLY A 301 -4.60 -11.04 19.68
CA GLY A 301 -3.61 -10.72 18.66
C GLY A 301 -4.03 -11.12 17.24
N ILE A 302 -3.08 -10.99 16.33
CA ILE A 302 -3.17 -11.40 14.92
C ILE A 302 -2.27 -12.60 14.70
N VAL A 303 -2.75 -13.57 13.90
CA VAL A 303 -1.98 -14.73 13.48
C VAL A 303 -1.90 -14.77 11.96
N ALA A 304 -0.70 -14.85 11.42
CA ALA A 304 -0.44 -15.05 10.00
C ALA A 304 0.33 -16.35 9.76
N ILE A 305 -0.12 -17.16 8.81
CA ILE A 305 0.56 -18.38 8.36
C ILE A 305 0.79 -18.29 6.85
N ASN A 306 2.01 -18.57 6.39
CA ASN A 306 2.38 -18.50 4.96
C ASN A 306 1.95 -19.72 4.14
N ARG A 307 1.14 -20.59 4.70
CA ARG A 307 0.57 -21.77 4.04
C ARG A 307 -0.93 -21.84 4.29
N LYS A 308 -1.59 -22.65 3.47
CA LYS A 308 -3.03 -22.91 3.58
C LYS A 308 -3.40 -23.42 4.98
N ILE A 309 -4.49 -22.91 5.54
CA ILE A 309 -5.02 -23.32 6.84
C ILE A 309 -6.05 -24.44 6.63
N ASP A 310 -5.80 -25.59 7.27
CA ASP A 310 -6.68 -26.74 7.32
C ASP A 310 -7.63 -26.69 8.53
N LYS A 311 -8.60 -27.61 8.56
CA LYS A 311 -9.57 -27.75 9.64
C LYS A 311 -8.92 -27.95 11.00
N ALA A 312 -7.90 -28.81 11.07
CA ALA A 312 -7.24 -29.15 12.34
C ALA A 312 -6.52 -27.93 12.95
N THR A 313 -5.99 -27.05 12.12
CA THR A 313 -5.41 -25.75 12.51
C THR A 313 -6.50 -24.79 12.99
N ALA A 314 -7.59 -24.69 12.22
CA ALA A 314 -8.72 -23.82 12.55
C ALA A 314 -9.38 -24.19 13.89
N GLU A 315 -9.51 -25.49 14.19
CA GLU A 315 -10.04 -25.99 15.47
C GLU A 315 -9.19 -25.58 16.66
N GLU A 316 -7.86 -25.49 16.52
CA GLU A 316 -6.98 -24.96 17.57
C GLU A 316 -7.13 -23.43 17.72
N MET A 317 -7.18 -22.70 16.58
CA MET A 317 -7.26 -21.23 16.58
C MET A 317 -8.54 -20.71 17.26
N VAL A 318 -9.67 -21.38 17.10
CA VAL A 318 -10.95 -20.95 17.70
C VAL A 318 -11.04 -21.17 19.21
N LYS A 319 -10.06 -21.86 19.83
CA LYS A 319 -10.05 -22.08 21.29
C LYS A 319 -9.76 -20.80 22.06
N ILE A 320 -9.08 -19.83 21.44
CA ILE A 320 -8.80 -18.54 22.05
C ILE A 320 -9.46 -17.39 21.26
N PHE A 321 -9.47 -16.21 21.83
CA PHE A 321 -9.88 -15.01 21.12
C PHE A 321 -8.71 -14.49 20.27
N LEU A 322 -8.91 -14.43 18.95
CA LEU A 322 -8.03 -13.77 17.99
C LEU A 322 -8.79 -12.66 17.26
N GLU A 323 -8.13 -11.56 16.95
CA GLU A 323 -8.69 -10.45 16.17
C GLU A 323 -8.67 -10.74 14.67
N VAL A 324 -7.55 -11.28 14.15
CA VAL A 324 -7.34 -11.56 12.74
C VAL A 324 -6.58 -12.88 12.57
N VAL A 325 -6.99 -13.67 11.59
CA VAL A 325 -6.24 -14.82 11.07
C VAL A 325 -6.02 -14.59 9.59
N ALA A 326 -4.76 -14.73 9.13
CA ALA A 326 -4.38 -14.51 7.75
C ALA A 326 -3.61 -15.69 7.17
N ALA A 327 -3.90 -16.05 5.93
CA ALA A 327 -3.22 -17.09 5.19
C ALA A 327 -3.38 -16.89 3.67
N PRO A 328 -2.58 -17.56 2.82
CA PRO A 328 -2.76 -17.50 1.37
C PRO A 328 -4.06 -18.18 0.91
N ASP A 329 -4.52 -19.19 1.65
CA ASP A 329 -5.77 -19.89 1.38
C ASP A 329 -6.31 -20.62 2.63
N PHE A 330 -7.54 -21.13 2.55
CA PHE A 330 -8.21 -21.89 3.61
C PHE A 330 -9.00 -23.04 3.01
N ASP A 331 -9.03 -24.20 3.70
CA ASP A 331 -9.98 -25.26 3.37
C ASP A 331 -11.42 -24.85 3.72
N GLU A 332 -12.40 -25.32 2.96
CA GLU A 332 -13.80 -24.96 3.21
C GLU A 332 -14.28 -25.35 4.61
N ASP A 333 -13.89 -26.53 5.10
CA ASP A 333 -14.21 -26.97 6.44
C ASP A 333 -13.44 -26.21 7.54
N ALA A 334 -12.25 -25.68 7.22
CA ALA A 334 -11.55 -24.72 8.08
C ALA A 334 -12.32 -23.40 8.19
N LEU A 335 -12.83 -22.90 7.05
CA LEU A 335 -13.65 -21.69 7.03
C LEU A 335 -14.96 -21.87 7.84
N GLU A 336 -15.60 -23.03 7.75
CA GLU A 336 -16.78 -23.35 8.58
C GLU A 336 -16.46 -23.24 10.08
N VAL A 337 -15.33 -23.77 10.52
CA VAL A 337 -14.86 -23.67 11.91
C VAL A 337 -14.59 -22.22 12.30
N LEU A 338 -13.81 -21.47 11.50
CA LEU A 338 -13.45 -20.07 11.79
C LEU A 338 -14.68 -19.15 11.83
N ARG A 339 -15.68 -19.38 10.95
CA ARG A 339 -16.95 -18.63 10.89
C ARG A 339 -17.82 -18.77 12.14
N THR A 340 -17.58 -19.80 12.99
CA THR A 340 -18.23 -19.91 14.30
C THR A 340 -17.93 -18.69 15.18
N LYS A 341 -16.80 -18.02 14.97
CA LYS A 341 -16.40 -16.79 15.64
C LYS A 341 -16.76 -15.57 14.78
N LYS A 342 -17.98 -15.08 14.89
CA LYS A 342 -18.56 -14.00 14.05
C LYS A 342 -17.72 -12.72 13.94
N ASN A 343 -16.90 -12.41 14.97
CA ASN A 343 -16.06 -11.20 14.99
C ASN A 343 -14.62 -11.45 14.54
N LEU A 344 -14.19 -12.70 14.39
CA LEU A 344 -12.88 -13.07 13.88
C LEU A 344 -12.77 -12.64 12.41
N ARG A 345 -11.78 -11.85 12.09
CA ARG A 345 -11.48 -11.46 10.71
C ARG A 345 -10.61 -12.55 10.09
N VAL A 346 -11.14 -13.21 9.08
CA VAL A 346 -10.41 -14.23 8.30
C VAL A 346 -9.99 -13.58 6.99
N ILE A 347 -8.70 -13.49 6.75
CA ILE A 347 -8.09 -12.73 5.66
C ILE A 347 -7.33 -13.67 4.73
N LYS A 348 -7.73 -13.69 3.47
CA LYS A 348 -6.98 -14.35 2.41
C LYS A 348 -6.00 -13.36 1.78
N CYS A 349 -4.71 -13.55 2.03
CA CYS A 349 -3.62 -12.75 1.47
C CYS A 349 -3.08 -13.43 0.21
N LYS A 350 -3.36 -12.85 -0.97
CA LYS A 350 -3.00 -13.45 -2.27
C LYS A 350 -1.55 -13.23 -2.67
N ASN A 351 -0.99 -12.09 -2.27
CA ASN A 351 0.35 -11.66 -2.66
C ASN A 351 1.30 -11.67 -1.47
N THR A 352 2.58 -11.90 -1.75
CA THR A 352 3.67 -11.63 -0.83
C THR A 352 3.95 -10.13 -0.76
N PRO A 353 4.66 -9.64 0.27
CA PRO A 353 5.10 -8.24 0.34
C PRO A 353 5.92 -7.83 -0.90
N GLN A 354 5.63 -6.65 -1.46
CA GLN A 354 6.24 -6.14 -2.70
C GLN A 354 6.83 -4.74 -2.55
N ALA A 355 6.70 -4.10 -1.39
CA ALA A 355 7.21 -2.75 -1.19
C ALA A 355 8.74 -2.72 -1.39
N LYS A 356 9.22 -1.77 -2.20
CA LYS A 356 10.65 -1.53 -2.42
C LYS A 356 11.19 -0.53 -1.40
N ASN A 357 10.36 0.42 -0.97
CA ASN A 357 10.72 1.53 -0.10
C ASN A 357 9.85 1.59 1.16
N TYR A 358 10.47 2.00 2.24
CA TYR A 358 9.84 2.33 3.51
C TYR A 358 9.85 3.85 3.72
N MET A 359 8.68 4.43 4.00
CA MET A 359 8.49 5.87 4.14
C MET A 359 7.97 6.21 5.54
N VAL A 360 8.58 7.21 6.16
CA VAL A 360 8.18 7.71 7.49
C VAL A 360 7.97 9.21 7.43
N THR A 361 6.79 9.66 7.84
CA THR A 361 6.51 11.09 7.95
C THR A 361 7.18 11.69 9.18
N VAL A 362 7.80 12.85 8.99
CA VAL A 362 8.31 13.70 10.07
C VAL A 362 7.68 15.08 9.96
N ASP A 363 7.81 15.91 10.99
CA ASP A 363 7.24 17.25 10.91
C ASP A 363 7.85 18.07 9.77
N GLY A 364 7.00 18.42 8.79
CA GLY A 364 7.40 19.16 7.59
C GLY A 364 8.13 18.35 6.52
N GLY A 365 8.20 17.01 6.63
CA GLY A 365 8.90 16.19 5.64
C GLY A 365 8.56 14.71 5.65
N ILE A 366 9.30 13.97 4.83
CA ILE A 366 9.23 12.52 4.74
C ILE A 366 10.65 11.95 4.61
N LEU A 367 10.91 10.86 5.32
CA LEU A 367 12.12 10.06 5.17
C LEU A 367 11.80 8.85 4.29
N VAL A 368 12.65 8.57 3.33
CA VAL A 368 12.52 7.43 2.42
C VAL A 368 13.79 6.60 2.47
N GLN A 369 13.64 5.30 2.57
CA GLN A 369 14.74 4.32 2.51
C GLN A 369 14.27 3.05 1.82
N GLY A 370 15.21 2.24 1.31
CA GLY A 370 14.90 0.90 0.83
C GLY A 370 14.38 -0.01 1.97
N GLU A 371 13.59 -1.02 1.63
CA GLU A 371 13.19 -2.07 2.58
C GLU A 371 14.41 -2.89 3.01
N ASP A 372 14.43 -3.35 4.25
CA ASP A 372 15.49 -4.18 4.83
C ASP A 372 15.37 -5.64 4.37
N ASN A 373 15.87 -5.92 3.17
CA ASN A 373 15.74 -7.23 2.50
C ASN A 373 16.99 -8.12 2.59
N LYS A 374 18.08 -7.64 3.19
CA LYS A 374 19.34 -8.36 3.27
C LYS A 374 19.63 -8.81 4.68
N LEU A 375 19.88 -10.13 4.90
CA LEU A 375 20.09 -10.70 6.25
C LEU A 375 21.54 -10.70 6.69
N ALA A 376 22.49 -10.98 5.79
CA ALA A 376 23.90 -11.04 6.09
C ALA A 376 24.73 -10.80 4.83
N ASN A 377 25.96 -10.32 5.00
CA ASN A 377 26.98 -10.37 3.96
C ASN A 377 27.62 -11.76 3.91
N GLU A 378 27.97 -12.27 5.11
CA GLU A 378 28.48 -13.62 5.37
C GLU A 378 28.14 -14.01 6.80
N TYR A 379 28.19 -15.31 7.10
CA TYR A 379 28.04 -15.83 8.47
C TYR A 379 29.43 -16.21 8.98
N LYS A 380 30.10 -15.27 9.65
CA LYS A 380 31.48 -15.42 10.14
C LYS A 380 31.50 -15.89 11.57
N VAL A 381 31.96 -17.11 11.82
CA VAL A 381 32.28 -17.59 13.20
C VAL A 381 33.47 -16.81 13.74
N VAL A 382 33.32 -16.19 14.92
CA VAL A 382 34.36 -15.35 15.56
C VAL A 382 34.88 -15.90 16.89
N THR A 383 34.32 -17.01 17.36
CA THR A 383 34.70 -17.69 18.61
C THR A 383 35.45 -18.99 18.34
N GLU A 384 36.15 -19.51 19.37
CA GLU A 384 36.83 -20.81 19.32
C GLU A 384 35.86 -21.97 19.10
N LYS A 385 34.67 -21.89 19.73
CA LYS A 385 33.59 -22.85 19.54
C LYS A 385 32.80 -22.50 18.29
N GLU A 386 32.63 -23.47 17.40
CA GLU A 386 31.74 -23.36 16.25
C GLU A 386 30.28 -23.70 16.62
N PRO A 387 29.28 -23.06 16.03
CA PRO A 387 27.89 -23.47 16.20
C PRO A 387 27.63 -24.83 15.52
N THR A 388 26.75 -25.62 16.06
CA THR A 388 26.20 -26.79 15.39
C THR A 388 25.30 -26.33 14.22
N GLU A 389 25.01 -27.23 13.27
CA GLU A 389 24.08 -26.93 12.16
C GLU A 389 22.70 -26.47 12.65
N MET A 390 22.21 -27.05 13.76
CA MET A 390 20.93 -26.68 14.35
C MET A 390 20.99 -25.29 14.99
N GLU A 391 22.05 -24.98 15.73
CA GLU A 391 22.28 -23.64 16.29
C GLU A 391 22.39 -22.59 15.16
N LEU A 392 23.07 -22.88 14.05
CA LEU A 392 23.18 -21.97 12.91
C LEU A 392 21.83 -21.74 12.23
N ARG A 393 20.99 -22.76 12.07
CA ARG A 393 19.61 -22.62 11.56
C ARG A 393 18.78 -21.72 12.47
N ASP A 394 18.84 -21.93 13.78
CA ASP A 394 18.16 -21.10 14.76
C ASP A 394 18.70 -19.66 14.79
N MET A 395 20.00 -19.45 14.59
CA MET A 395 20.61 -18.13 14.42
C MET A 395 20.02 -17.38 13.22
N ILE A 396 19.97 -18.02 12.05
CA ILE A 396 19.40 -17.43 10.81
C ILE A 396 17.92 -17.14 10.98
N PHE A 397 17.16 -18.08 11.56
CA PHE A 397 15.77 -17.88 11.94
C PHE A 397 15.60 -16.65 12.84
N GLY A 398 16.44 -16.52 13.87
CA GLY A 398 16.42 -15.39 14.80
C GLY A 398 16.67 -14.04 14.12
N MET A 399 17.61 -13.99 13.15
CA MET A 399 17.86 -12.77 12.38
C MET A 399 16.66 -12.37 11.51
N LYS A 400 15.96 -13.34 10.90
CA LYS A 400 14.70 -13.10 10.17
C LYS A 400 13.60 -12.51 11.05
N VAL A 401 13.54 -12.90 12.31
CA VAL A 401 12.54 -12.42 13.28
C VAL A 401 12.94 -11.07 13.86
N VAL A 402 14.20 -10.90 14.31
CA VAL A 402 14.64 -9.73 15.06
C VAL A 402 14.54 -8.43 14.24
N LYS A 403 14.71 -8.49 12.92
CA LYS A 403 14.57 -7.32 12.04
C LYS A 403 13.15 -6.70 12.02
N TYR A 404 12.13 -7.45 12.50
CA TYR A 404 10.76 -6.95 12.64
C TYR A 404 10.43 -6.45 14.03
N VAL A 405 11.36 -6.59 14.98
CA VAL A 405 11.19 -6.12 16.36
C VAL A 405 11.77 -4.72 16.52
N LYS A 406 11.05 -3.85 17.20
CA LYS A 406 11.52 -2.48 17.47
C LYS A 406 12.82 -2.46 18.26
N SER A 407 13.81 -1.70 17.80
CA SER A 407 15.15 -1.61 18.41
C SER A 407 15.14 -0.92 19.80
N ASN A 408 16.06 -1.22 20.69
CA ASN A 408 16.98 -2.37 20.65
C ASN A 408 16.20 -3.66 20.79
N ALA A 409 16.54 -4.66 19.99
CA ALA A 409 15.81 -5.91 19.90
C ALA A 409 16.69 -7.14 20.09
N ILE A 410 16.16 -8.10 20.85
CA ILE A 410 16.75 -9.43 21.09
C ILE A 410 15.66 -10.48 20.90
N VAL A 411 16.00 -11.58 20.24
CA VAL A 411 15.16 -12.77 20.14
C VAL A 411 15.92 -13.97 20.69
N VAL A 412 15.25 -14.75 21.54
CA VAL A 412 15.72 -16.03 22.06
C VAL A 412 15.01 -17.15 21.31
N ILE A 413 15.76 -18.13 20.83
CA ILE A 413 15.29 -19.15 19.92
C ILE A 413 15.56 -20.55 20.46
N LYS A 414 14.66 -21.48 20.17
CA LYS A 414 14.83 -22.91 20.37
C LYS A 414 14.06 -23.70 19.32
N ASP A 415 14.75 -24.58 18.62
CA ASP A 415 14.15 -25.53 17.66
C ASP A 415 13.21 -24.87 16.65
N GLY A 416 13.63 -23.74 16.03
CA GLY A 416 12.85 -22.99 15.06
C GLY A 416 11.66 -22.21 15.65
N VAL A 417 11.71 -21.89 16.95
CA VAL A 417 10.69 -21.11 17.65
C VAL A 417 11.32 -19.91 18.35
N ALA A 418 10.79 -18.72 18.13
CA ALA A 418 11.11 -17.54 18.92
C ALA A 418 10.39 -17.64 20.28
N THR A 419 11.09 -18.14 21.28
CA THR A 419 10.55 -18.41 22.63
C THR A 419 10.56 -17.19 23.53
N GLY A 420 11.37 -16.17 23.21
CA GLY A 420 11.43 -14.92 23.95
C GLY A 420 11.80 -13.74 23.04
N ILE A 421 11.05 -12.67 23.13
CA ILE A 421 11.26 -11.47 22.34
C ILE A 421 11.30 -10.26 23.28
N GLY A 422 12.41 -9.53 23.27
CA GLY A 422 12.60 -8.26 23.95
C GLY A 422 12.86 -7.16 22.94
N GLY A 423 12.06 -6.10 22.94
CA GLY A 423 12.18 -5.04 21.94
C GLY A 423 11.74 -3.67 22.41
N GLY A 424 12.10 -2.63 21.66
CA GLY A 424 11.76 -1.24 21.96
C GLY A 424 12.51 -0.68 23.20
N GLN A 425 13.61 -1.31 23.59
CA GLN A 425 14.37 -0.91 24.76
C GLN A 425 15.45 0.11 24.43
N VAL A 426 15.59 1.13 25.27
CA VAL A 426 16.62 2.17 25.12
C VAL A 426 18.04 1.67 25.44
N ASN A 427 18.16 0.49 26.02
CA ASN A 427 19.41 -0.14 26.38
C ASN A 427 19.42 -1.62 25.95
N ARG A 428 20.50 -2.08 25.33
CA ARG A 428 20.66 -3.45 24.83
C ARG A 428 20.49 -4.52 25.90
N ILE A 429 21.12 -4.31 27.06
CA ILE A 429 21.01 -5.27 28.17
C ILE A 429 19.57 -5.44 28.68
N TRP A 430 18.74 -4.41 28.61
CA TRP A 430 17.32 -4.54 29.01
C TRP A 430 16.54 -5.41 28.02
N ALA A 431 16.75 -5.19 26.70
CA ALA A 431 16.17 -6.07 25.69
C ALA A 431 16.63 -7.52 25.88
N THR A 432 17.92 -7.73 26.21
CA THR A 432 18.48 -9.05 26.48
C THR A 432 17.80 -9.71 27.68
N LYS A 433 17.68 -9.01 28.81
CA LYS A 433 17.01 -9.53 30.01
C LYS A 433 15.54 -9.86 29.78
N GLU A 434 14.82 -8.98 29.11
CA GLU A 434 13.41 -9.21 28.78
C GLU A 434 13.22 -10.43 27.87
N ALA A 435 14.04 -10.58 26.83
CA ALA A 435 13.99 -11.74 25.97
C ALA A 435 14.31 -13.04 26.69
N LEU A 436 15.34 -13.04 27.55
CA LEU A 436 15.76 -14.21 28.34
C LEU A 436 14.74 -14.61 29.40
N GLU A 437 14.10 -13.65 30.07
CA GLU A 437 13.05 -13.91 31.05
C GLU A 437 11.86 -14.65 30.44
N ARG A 438 11.46 -14.26 29.23
CA ARG A 438 10.38 -14.89 28.47
C ARG A 438 10.81 -16.19 27.81
N GLY A 439 12.03 -16.22 27.25
CA GLY A 439 12.59 -17.31 26.46
C GLY A 439 13.17 -18.47 27.24
N LYS A 440 12.57 -18.85 28.37
CA LYS A 440 13.06 -19.95 29.24
C LYS A 440 13.31 -21.23 28.45
N GLY A 441 14.56 -21.73 28.57
CA GLY A 441 15.01 -22.95 27.91
C GLY A 441 15.44 -22.74 26.44
N GLY A 442 15.53 -21.49 25.96
CA GLY A 442 16.14 -21.15 24.68
C GLY A 442 17.63 -21.45 24.66
N ALA A 443 18.17 -21.76 23.46
CA ALA A 443 19.56 -22.12 23.27
C ALA A 443 20.32 -21.09 22.41
N VAL A 444 19.64 -20.34 21.59
CA VAL A 444 20.22 -19.35 20.66
C VAL A 444 19.67 -17.96 20.95
N LEU A 445 20.51 -16.95 20.78
CA LEU A 445 20.16 -15.55 20.93
C LEU A 445 20.54 -14.77 19.67
N ALA A 446 19.61 -14.02 19.09
CA ALA A 446 19.82 -13.13 17.95
C ALA A 446 19.61 -11.66 18.35
N SER A 447 20.50 -10.79 17.88
CA SER A 447 20.48 -9.35 18.16
C SER A 447 20.39 -8.53 16.86
N ASP A 448 19.57 -7.49 16.86
CA ASP A 448 19.40 -6.57 15.71
C ASP A 448 20.63 -5.69 15.45
N ALA A 449 21.52 -5.53 16.46
CA ALA A 449 22.77 -4.80 16.36
C ALA A 449 23.86 -5.38 17.27
N PHE A 450 25.06 -4.83 17.20
CA PHE A 450 26.21 -5.27 17.99
C PHE A 450 26.00 -5.08 19.50
N PHE A 451 26.72 -5.89 20.31
CA PHE A 451 26.80 -5.69 21.75
C PHE A 451 27.80 -4.59 22.10
N PRO A 452 27.37 -3.54 22.83
CA PRO A 452 28.30 -2.46 23.22
C PRO A 452 29.25 -2.89 24.33
N PHE A 453 28.90 -3.90 25.12
CA PHE A 453 29.63 -4.45 26.25
C PHE A 453 29.40 -5.94 26.38
N ARG A 454 30.31 -6.64 27.11
CA ARG A 454 30.22 -8.10 27.39
C ARG A 454 29.01 -8.51 28.26
N ASP A 455 28.37 -7.56 28.94
CA ASP A 455 27.26 -7.79 29.87
C ASP A 455 26.09 -8.57 29.27
N CYS A 456 25.81 -8.37 27.99
CA CYS A 456 24.78 -9.14 27.28
C CYS A 456 25.16 -10.61 27.12
N VAL A 457 26.44 -10.90 26.86
CA VAL A 457 26.96 -12.28 26.79
C VAL A 457 26.94 -12.95 28.15
N ASP A 458 27.41 -12.25 29.18
CA ASP A 458 27.42 -12.76 30.54
C ASP A 458 25.98 -13.07 31.04
N GLU A 459 25.01 -12.25 30.67
CA GLU A 459 23.60 -12.49 31.04
C GLU A 459 23.01 -13.66 30.22
N ALA A 460 23.34 -13.77 28.93
CA ALA A 460 22.95 -14.90 28.08
C ALA A 460 23.50 -16.23 28.61
N ALA A 461 24.78 -16.27 29.04
CA ALA A 461 25.42 -17.44 29.62
C ALA A 461 24.71 -17.95 30.90
N LYS A 462 24.33 -17.03 31.82
CA LYS A 462 23.57 -17.35 33.03
C LYS A 462 22.23 -18.01 32.76
N ASN A 463 21.62 -17.66 31.60
CA ASN A 463 20.32 -18.19 31.18
C ASN A 463 20.43 -19.40 30.23
N GLY A 464 21.63 -19.96 30.06
CA GLY A 464 21.83 -21.20 29.32
C GLY A 464 21.95 -21.08 27.82
N ILE A 465 22.11 -19.86 27.26
CA ILE A 465 22.36 -19.65 25.82
C ILE A 465 23.67 -20.34 25.42
N LYS A 466 23.68 -20.99 24.27
CA LYS A 466 24.80 -21.76 23.71
C LYS A 466 25.38 -21.14 22.46
N ALA A 467 24.61 -20.28 21.80
CA ALA A 467 25.01 -19.69 20.55
C ALA A 467 24.40 -18.28 20.40
N ILE A 468 25.15 -17.33 19.84
CA ILE A 468 24.77 -15.94 19.66
C ILE A 468 25.03 -15.52 18.22
N ILE A 469 24.09 -14.77 17.62
CA ILE A 469 24.26 -14.14 16.33
C ILE A 469 24.00 -12.63 16.44
N GLN A 470 24.89 -11.83 15.86
CA GLN A 470 24.81 -10.38 15.84
C GLN A 470 25.64 -9.82 14.69
N PRO A 471 25.47 -8.53 14.30
CA PRO A 471 26.21 -7.97 13.17
C PRO A 471 27.70 -7.78 13.40
N GLY A 472 28.18 -7.61 14.64
CA GLY A 472 29.52 -7.10 14.91
C GLY A 472 29.68 -5.60 14.59
N GLY A 473 30.89 -5.06 14.71
CA GLY A 473 31.22 -3.67 14.42
C GLY A 473 31.29 -2.75 15.62
N SER A 474 31.27 -3.30 16.83
CA SER A 474 31.60 -2.56 18.06
C SER A 474 33.12 -2.38 18.22
N ILE A 475 33.53 -1.26 18.77
CA ILE A 475 34.95 -1.07 19.21
C ILE A 475 35.34 -2.12 20.25
N ARG A 476 34.35 -2.71 20.94
CA ARG A 476 34.51 -3.72 22.01
C ARG A 476 34.06 -5.12 21.59
N ASP A 477 34.08 -5.43 20.32
CA ASP A 477 33.70 -6.78 19.84
C ASP A 477 34.57 -7.84 20.48
N GLU A 478 35.87 -7.56 20.70
CA GLU A 478 36.81 -8.49 21.34
C GLU A 478 36.37 -8.89 22.78
N GLU A 479 35.88 -7.92 23.58
CA GLU A 479 35.36 -8.20 24.93
C GLU A 479 34.15 -9.18 24.88
N SER A 480 33.32 -9.08 23.85
CA SER A 480 32.15 -9.97 23.66
C SER A 480 32.57 -11.36 23.16
N ILE A 481 33.59 -11.42 22.29
CA ILE A 481 34.18 -12.68 21.78
C ILE A 481 34.87 -13.43 22.92
N GLU A 482 35.70 -12.75 23.71
CA GLU A 482 36.37 -13.31 24.90
C GLU A 482 35.34 -13.85 25.88
N ALA A 483 34.30 -13.09 26.21
CA ALA A 483 33.23 -13.56 27.10
C ALA A 483 32.52 -14.81 26.55
N CYS A 484 32.29 -14.89 25.23
CA CYS A 484 31.73 -16.10 24.62
C CYS A 484 32.67 -17.31 24.77
N ASN A 485 33.98 -17.13 24.54
CA ASN A 485 35.00 -18.17 24.70
C ASN A 485 35.07 -18.64 26.16
N GLU A 486 35.07 -17.72 27.15
CA GLU A 486 35.04 -18.03 28.58
C GLU A 486 33.83 -18.88 28.97
N HIS A 487 32.68 -18.61 28.40
CA HIS A 487 31.42 -19.31 28.67
C HIS A 487 31.15 -20.53 27.76
N GLY A 488 32.01 -20.80 26.78
CA GLY A 488 31.83 -21.88 25.79
C GLY A 488 30.61 -21.65 24.87
N ILE A 489 30.31 -20.39 24.57
CA ILE A 489 29.23 -19.95 23.65
C ILE A 489 29.84 -19.74 22.25
N SER A 490 29.19 -20.21 21.21
CA SER A 490 29.56 -19.85 19.83
C SER A 490 28.97 -18.49 19.43
N MET A 491 29.76 -17.68 18.71
CA MET A 491 29.29 -16.40 18.19
C MET A 491 29.50 -16.26 16.67
N VAL A 492 28.47 -15.76 15.97
CA VAL A 492 28.50 -15.52 14.54
C VAL A 492 28.21 -14.06 14.26
N PHE A 493 29.04 -13.44 13.39
CA PHE A 493 28.82 -12.10 12.89
C PHE A 493 28.19 -12.13 11.48
N THR A 494 27.22 -11.24 11.25
CA THR A 494 26.52 -11.10 9.95
C THR A 494 27.01 -9.93 9.11
N GLY A 495 27.69 -8.96 9.71
CA GLY A 495 28.11 -7.71 9.07
C GLY A 495 26.95 -6.79 8.68
N ILE A 496 25.71 -7.10 9.02
CA ILE A 496 24.51 -6.30 8.73
C ILE A 496 23.66 -6.15 9.98
N ARG A 497 23.35 -4.89 10.35
CA ARG A 497 22.42 -4.58 11.44
C ARG A 497 21.00 -4.35 10.90
N HIS A 498 20.00 -4.57 11.75
CA HIS A 498 18.57 -4.49 11.43
C HIS A 498 17.82 -3.53 12.36
N PHE A 499 18.27 -2.28 12.47
CA PHE A 499 17.56 -1.30 13.29
C PHE A 499 16.17 -0.98 12.72
N LYS A 500 15.18 -1.00 13.60
CA LYS A 500 13.79 -0.61 13.33
C LYS A 500 13.27 0.32 14.43
N HIS A 501 12.91 1.53 14.07
CA HIS A 501 12.44 2.58 14.99
C HIS A 501 10.96 2.91 14.85
#